data_f54447edd4af111d76c2516001079401
#
_entry.id   f54447edd4af111d76c2516001079401
#
_cell.length_a   1.000
_cell.length_b   1.000
_cell.length_c   1.000
_cell.angle_alpha   90.00
_cell.angle_beta   90.00
_cell.angle_gamma   90.00
#
_symmetry.space_group_name_H-M   'P 1'
#
loop_
_entity.id
_entity.type
_entity.pdbx_description
1 polymer ?
#
loop_
_entity_poly.entity_id
_entity_poly.type
_entity_poly.pdbx_seq_one_letter_code
_entity_poly.pdbx_strand_id
1 'polypeptide(L)'
;MPPWGMLRRLRRETVASGRRVLVEKTPDHLKHIEHIRRLVPGAQFIITIRDGRDVAASIAHRKHSSSSGVRRWQAAAAITAREVNAPDVLCLRYEDFVDDPIGYVRRICAFVGIPYLREMLDFHRHPVRYNGRDGKQKGTGVGGDHQRLRSWQINQPIFDGRGRWKHELSTEVAAAFNVGELGSLMRQFGYS
;
A
#
# COMPACT_ATOMS: atom_id res chain seq x y z
N MET A 1 7.54 -4.08 -24.16
CA MET A 1 6.91 -5.43 -24.14
C MET A 1 5.47 -5.24 -23.71
N PRO A 2 4.48 -5.87 -24.34
CA PRO A 2 3.11 -5.83 -23.85
C PRO A 2 3.07 -6.45 -22.44
N PRO A 3 2.25 -5.91 -21.51
CA PRO A 3 2.19 -6.35 -20.11
C PRO A 3 1.90 -7.87 -19.95
N TRP A 4 1.32 -8.50 -20.94
CA TRP A 4 1.04 -9.94 -21.00
C TRP A 4 2.29 -10.82 -21.03
N GLY A 5 3.33 -10.41 -21.73
CA GLY A 5 4.59 -11.16 -21.78
C GLY A 5 5.25 -11.24 -20.43
N MET A 6 5.17 -10.16 -19.65
CA MET A 6 5.71 -10.09 -18.30
C MET A 6 4.94 -11.01 -17.33
N LEU A 7 3.60 -10.99 -17.34
CA LEU A 7 2.78 -11.85 -16.47
C LEU A 7 2.97 -13.34 -16.78
N ARG A 8 3.02 -13.71 -18.08
CA ARG A 8 3.31 -15.09 -18.49
C ARG A 8 4.71 -15.53 -18.04
N ARG A 9 5.70 -14.65 -18.15
CA ARG A 9 7.06 -14.93 -17.70
C ARG A 9 7.10 -15.13 -16.18
N LEU A 10 6.54 -14.21 -15.40
CA LEU A 10 6.47 -14.29 -13.95
C LEU A 10 5.75 -15.56 -13.48
N ARG A 11 4.63 -15.95 -14.13
CA ARG A 11 3.94 -17.20 -13.84
C ARG A 11 4.83 -18.43 -14.10
N ARG A 12 5.56 -18.46 -15.21
CA ARG A 12 6.50 -19.55 -15.53
C ARG A 12 7.63 -19.62 -14.49
N GLU A 13 8.20 -18.49 -14.13
CA GLU A 13 9.27 -18.43 -13.12
C GLU A 13 8.77 -18.88 -11.73
N THR A 14 7.54 -18.50 -11.35
CA THR A 14 6.92 -18.92 -10.11
C THR A 14 6.75 -20.45 -10.07
N VAL A 15 6.19 -21.03 -11.12
CA VAL A 15 6.02 -22.50 -11.23
C VAL A 15 7.36 -23.20 -11.26
N ALA A 16 8.31 -22.74 -12.07
CA ALA A 16 9.63 -23.34 -12.19
C ALA A 16 10.44 -23.30 -10.87
N SER A 17 10.18 -22.31 -10.01
CA SER A 17 10.79 -22.20 -8.68
C SER A 17 10.06 -22.96 -7.58
N GLY A 18 9.04 -23.75 -7.91
CA GLY A 18 8.22 -24.48 -6.93
C GLY A 18 7.36 -23.59 -6.03
N ARG A 19 7.24 -22.31 -6.33
CA ARG A 19 6.43 -21.36 -5.56
C ARG A 19 4.98 -21.43 -5.98
N ARG A 20 4.07 -21.29 -5.02
CA ARG A 20 2.63 -21.41 -5.23
C ARG A 20 1.93 -20.08 -5.44
N VAL A 21 2.50 -18.99 -4.95
CA VAL A 21 1.91 -17.65 -4.95
C VAL A 21 2.88 -16.65 -5.56
N LEU A 22 2.40 -15.85 -6.49
CA LEU A 22 3.07 -14.68 -7.03
C LEU A 22 2.43 -13.44 -6.42
N VAL A 23 3.25 -12.61 -5.78
CA VAL A 23 2.82 -11.30 -5.26
C VAL A 23 3.45 -10.20 -6.09
N GLU A 24 2.61 -9.28 -6.57
CA GLU A 24 3.03 -8.08 -7.26
C GLU A 24 2.55 -6.84 -6.51
N LYS A 25 3.40 -5.82 -6.37
CA LYS A 25 3.06 -4.59 -5.66
C LYS A 25 3.43 -3.36 -6.49
N THR A 26 2.47 -2.85 -7.23
CA THR A 26 2.51 -1.54 -7.89
C THR A 26 1.26 -0.75 -7.50
N PRO A 27 1.40 0.35 -6.74
CA PRO A 27 0.24 1.10 -6.22
C PRO A 27 -0.73 1.58 -7.31
N ASP A 28 -0.23 1.89 -8.49
CA ASP A 28 -1.07 2.34 -9.61
C ASP A 28 -1.93 1.23 -10.22
N HIS A 29 -1.69 -0.06 -9.90
CA HIS A 29 -2.56 -1.17 -10.29
C HIS A 29 -3.96 -1.05 -9.71
N LEU A 30 -4.16 -0.31 -8.63
CA LEU A 30 -5.48 0.01 -8.09
C LEU A 30 -6.42 0.60 -9.16
N LYS A 31 -5.90 1.41 -10.07
CA LYS A 31 -6.67 2.02 -11.17
C LYS A 31 -7.04 1.01 -12.26
N HIS A 32 -6.47 -0.17 -12.23
CA HIS A 32 -6.56 -1.19 -13.27
C HIS A 32 -7.10 -2.53 -12.75
N ILE A 33 -7.74 -2.55 -11.57
CA ILE A 33 -8.25 -3.78 -10.94
C ILE A 33 -9.10 -4.59 -11.93
N GLU A 34 -10.12 -3.98 -12.55
CA GLU A 34 -10.99 -4.67 -13.51
C GLU A 34 -10.23 -5.22 -14.70
N HIS A 35 -9.24 -4.48 -15.18
CA HIS A 35 -8.40 -4.92 -16.28
C HIS A 35 -7.56 -6.13 -15.86
N ILE A 36 -6.92 -6.07 -14.69
CA ILE A 36 -6.13 -7.18 -14.13
C ILE A 36 -7.03 -8.40 -13.90
N ARG A 37 -8.21 -8.22 -13.33
CA ARG A 37 -9.21 -9.29 -13.09
C ARG A 37 -9.55 -10.05 -14.37
N ARG A 38 -9.75 -9.34 -15.50
CA ARG A 38 -9.99 -9.96 -16.82
C ARG A 38 -8.76 -10.69 -17.36
N LEU A 39 -7.57 -10.21 -17.06
CA LEU A 39 -6.32 -10.71 -17.59
C LEU A 39 -5.75 -11.90 -16.84
N VAL A 40 -5.98 -11.93 -15.55
CA VAL A 40 -5.47 -12.93 -14.61
C VAL A 40 -6.65 -13.49 -13.83
N PRO A 41 -7.40 -14.45 -14.41
CA PRO A 41 -8.47 -15.11 -13.69
C PRO A 41 -7.98 -15.71 -12.38
N GLY A 42 -8.70 -15.43 -11.29
CA GLY A 42 -8.31 -15.86 -9.95
C GLY A 42 -7.29 -14.93 -9.26
N ALA A 43 -6.98 -13.76 -9.83
CA ALA A 43 -6.23 -12.74 -9.12
C ALA A 43 -6.97 -12.31 -7.86
N GLN A 44 -6.25 -12.17 -6.77
CA GLN A 44 -6.74 -11.61 -5.50
C GLN A 44 -6.09 -10.26 -5.25
N PHE A 45 -6.86 -9.32 -4.73
CA PHE A 45 -6.41 -7.94 -4.51
C PHE A 45 -6.38 -7.62 -3.02
N ILE A 46 -5.23 -7.18 -2.53
CA ILE A 46 -5.08 -6.67 -1.17
C ILE A 46 -4.91 -5.17 -1.28
N ILE A 47 -5.87 -4.42 -0.76
CA ILE A 47 -5.86 -2.97 -0.74
C ILE A 47 -5.58 -2.51 0.69
N THR A 48 -4.51 -1.76 0.89
CA THR A 48 -4.23 -1.10 2.16
C THR A 48 -4.64 0.36 2.05
N ILE A 49 -5.61 0.77 2.88
CA ILE A 49 -6.01 2.16 3.03
C ILE A 49 -5.44 2.74 4.32
N ARG A 50 -5.23 4.05 4.34
CA ARG A 50 -4.73 4.81 5.48
C ARG A 50 -5.48 6.13 5.60
N ASP A 51 -5.49 6.73 6.80
CA ASP A 51 -6.01 8.08 7.01
C ASP A 51 -5.53 9.05 5.91
N GLY A 52 -6.49 9.67 5.23
CA GLY A 52 -6.21 10.53 4.08
C GLY A 52 -5.35 11.73 4.43
N ARG A 53 -5.48 12.24 5.66
CA ARG A 53 -4.68 13.35 6.18
C ARG A 53 -3.21 12.96 6.29
N ASP A 54 -2.92 11.77 6.83
CA ASP A 54 -1.54 11.26 6.92
C ASP A 54 -0.94 10.98 5.53
N VAL A 55 -1.75 10.53 4.58
CA VAL A 55 -1.30 10.33 3.19
C VAL A 55 -0.98 11.69 2.55
N ALA A 56 -1.84 12.70 2.75
CA ALA A 56 -1.61 14.05 2.23
C ALA A 56 -0.34 14.67 2.83
N ALA A 57 -0.12 14.55 4.14
CA ALA A 57 1.08 14.99 4.83
C ALA A 57 2.34 14.32 4.26
N SER A 58 2.32 12.99 4.12
CA SER A 58 3.44 12.24 3.56
C SER A 58 3.78 12.63 2.11
N ILE A 59 2.79 12.99 1.30
CA ILE A 59 3.00 13.44 -0.08
C ILE A 59 3.49 14.89 -0.10
N ALA A 60 2.94 15.77 0.76
CA ALA A 60 3.38 17.15 0.88
C ALA A 60 4.87 17.24 1.22
N HIS A 61 5.33 16.44 2.16
CA HIS A 61 6.75 16.37 2.53
C HIS A 61 7.66 16.03 1.33
N ARG A 62 7.20 15.16 0.42
CA ARG A 62 8.01 14.70 -0.71
C ARG A 62 7.88 15.57 -1.96
N LYS A 63 6.73 16.18 -2.18
CA LYS A 63 6.39 16.90 -3.43
C LYS A 63 6.11 18.39 -3.21
N HIS A 64 6.23 18.87 -1.97
CA HIS A 64 5.90 20.24 -1.58
C HIS A 64 4.47 20.67 -1.98
N SER A 65 3.52 19.70 -2.03
CA SER A 65 2.14 19.93 -2.45
C SER A 65 1.15 19.04 -1.71
N SER A 66 0.48 19.58 -0.72
CA SER A 66 -0.61 18.90 0.00
C SER A 66 -1.82 18.60 -0.89
N SER A 67 -2.16 19.52 -1.78
CA SER A 67 -3.28 19.35 -2.73
C SER A 67 -3.10 18.14 -3.65
N SER A 68 -1.86 17.83 -4.03
CA SER A 68 -1.55 16.61 -4.78
C SER A 68 -1.82 15.35 -3.96
N GLY A 69 -1.54 15.39 -2.65
CA GLY A 69 -1.81 14.30 -1.72
C GLY A 69 -3.31 14.06 -1.53
N VAL A 70 -4.07 15.13 -1.32
CA VAL A 70 -5.53 15.09 -1.20
C VAL A 70 -6.16 14.44 -2.42
N ARG A 71 -5.90 14.96 -3.63
CA ARG A 71 -6.43 14.40 -4.87
C ARG A 71 -6.07 12.93 -5.08
N ARG A 72 -4.82 12.57 -4.77
CA ARG A 72 -4.37 11.18 -4.92
C ARG A 72 -5.08 10.24 -3.96
N TRP A 73 -5.25 10.64 -2.71
CA TRP A 73 -5.99 9.84 -1.74
C TRP A 73 -7.46 9.71 -2.13
N GLN A 74 -8.13 10.82 -2.47
CA GLN A 74 -9.53 10.82 -2.88
C GLN A 74 -9.77 9.87 -4.05
N ALA A 75 -8.96 9.95 -5.10
CA ALA A 75 -9.08 9.06 -6.25
C ALA A 75 -8.87 7.58 -5.87
N ALA A 76 -7.89 7.28 -5.01
CA ALA A 76 -7.65 5.92 -4.54
C ALA A 76 -8.79 5.42 -3.64
N ALA A 77 -9.25 6.24 -2.69
CA ALA A 77 -10.35 5.90 -1.79
C ALA A 77 -11.68 5.67 -2.55
N ALA A 78 -11.98 6.49 -3.56
CA ALA A 78 -13.17 6.31 -4.40
C ALA A 78 -13.15 4.98 -5.17
N ILE A 79 -11.98 4.55 -5.67
CA ILE A 79 -11.84 3.23 -6.30
C ILE A 79 -12.00 2.13 -5.24
N THR A 80 -11.33 2.27 -4.10
CA THR A 80 -11.40 1.28 -3.02
C THR A 80 -12.84 1.11 -2.51
N ALA A 81 -13.59 2.20 -2.38
CA ALA A 81 -15.00 2.18 -1.94
C ALA A 81 -15.90 1.36 -2.87
N ARG A 82 -15.60 1.32 -4.16
CA ARG A 82 -16.34 0.49 -5.14
C ARG A 82 -15.95 -0.99 -5.07
N GLU A 83 -14.69 -1.26 -4.75
CA GLU A 83 -14.13 -2.61 -4.78
C GLU A 83 -14.19 -3.35 -3.43
N VAL A 84 -14.38 -2.64 -2.32
CA VAL A 84 -14.22 -3.19 -0.96
C VAL A 84 -15.09 -4.40 -0.64
N ASN A 85 -16.24 -4.55 -1.32
CA ASN A 85 -17.17 -5.67 -1.13
C ASN A 85 -17.00 -6.80 -2.17
N ALA A 86 -16.05 -6.68 -3.11
CA ALA A 86 -15.80 -7.72 -4.08
C ALA A 86 -15.14 -8.94 -3.41
N PRO A 87 -15.54 -10.17 -3.77
CA PRO A 87 -15.09 -11.39 -3.08
C PRO A 87 -13.60 -11.68 -3.29
N ASP A 88 -12.99 -11.10 -4.31
CA ASP A 88 -11.58 -11.20 -4.64
C ASP A 88 -10.74 -10.04 -4.08
N VAL A 89 -11.35 -9.18 -3.22
CA VAL A 89 -10.70 -8.03 -2.62
C VAL A 89 -10.66 -8.13 -1.10
N LEU A 90 -9.49 -7.99 -0.51
CA LEU A 90 -9.31 -7.79 0.92
C LEU A 90 -8.86 -6.34 1.15
N CYS A 91 -9.74 -5.53 1.73
CA CYS A 91 -9.40 -4.16 2.15
C CYS A 91 -9.00 -4.14 3.63
N LEU A 92 -7.86 -3.51 3.93
CA LEU A 92 -7.27 -3.45 5.26
C LEU A 92 -6.83 -2.03 5.58
N ARG A 93 -7.00 -1.60 6.83
CA ARG A 93 -6.52 -0.30 7.30
C ARG A 93 -5.06 -0.42 7.77
N TYR A 94 -4.26 0.58 7.45
CA TYR A 94 -2.89 0.67 7.96
C TYR A 94 -2.85 0.73 9.49
N GLU A 95 -3.83 1.41 10.07
CA GLU A 95 -3.97 1.58 11.52
C GLU A 95 -4.15 0.23 12.21
N ASP A 96 -4.97 -0.67 11.65
CA ASP A 96 -5.16 -2.03 12.16
C ASP A 96 -3.85 -2.83 12.12
N PHE A 97 -3.01 -2.59 11.10
CA PHE A 97 -1.68 -3.22 11.01
C PHE A 97 -0.74 -2.75 12.12
N VAL A 98 -0.81 -1.47 12.50
CA VAL A 98 0.01 -0.93 13.58
C VAL A 98 -0.47 -1.46 14.93
N ASP A 99 -1.77 -1.58 15.13
CA ASP A 99 -2.38 -2.02 16.40
C ASP A 99 -2.23 -3.53 16.61
N ASP A 100 -2.49 -4.34 15.59
CA ASP A 100 -2.35 -5.81 15.63
C ASP A 100 -1.68 -6.35 14.36
N PRO A 101 -0.34 -6.28 14.26
CA PRO A 101 0.39 -6.80 13.11
C PRO A 101 0.19 -8.30 12.87
N ILE A 102 0.02 -9.08 13.95
CA ILE A 102 -0.17 -10.54 13.86
C ILE A 102 -1.53 -10.85 13.23
N GLY A 103 -2.60 -10.29 13.78
CA GLY A 103 -3.95 -10.47 13.24
C GLY A 103 -4.08 -9.97 11.81
N TYR A 104 -3.43 -8.83 11.50
CA TYR A 104 -3.42 -8.27 10.14
C TYR A 104 -2.79 -9.24 9.13
N VAL A 105 -1.59 -9.78 9.42
CA VAL A 105 -0.90 -10.72 8.52
C VAL A 105 -1.64 -12.05 8.45
N ARG A 106 -2.24 -12.52 9.55
CA ARG A 106 -3.09 -13.73 9.52
C ARG A 106 -4.29 -13.58 8.59
N ARG A 107 -4.95 -12.41 8.58
CA ARG A 107 -6.06 -12.13 7.65
C ARG A 107 -5.59 -12.19 6.19
N ILE A 108 -4.43 -11.62 5.89
CA ILE A 108 -3.81 -11.69 4.56
C ILE A 108 -3.55 -13.15 4.19
N CYS A 109 -2.89 -13.92 5.06
CA CYS A 109 -2.54 -15.32 4.82
C CYS A 109 -3.79 -16.18 4.57
N ALA A 110 -4.83 -15.99 5.38
CA ALA A 110 -6.11 -16.69 5.21
C ALA A 110 -6.77 -16.34 3.87
N PHE A 111 -6.75 -15.07 3.47
CA PHE A 111 -7.33 -14.60 2.23
C PHE A 111 -6.62 -15.19 1.00
N VAL A 112 -5.29 -15.25 1.00
CA VAL A 112 -4.52 -15.80 -0.12
C VAL A 112 -4.30 -17.32 -0.04
N GLY A 113 -4.79 -17.98 1.01
CA GLY A 113 -4.71 -19.43 1.15
C GLY A 113 -3.30 -19.96 1.47
N ILE A 114 -2.51 -19.22 2.25
CA ILE A 114 -1.18 -19.66 2.71
C ILE A 114 -1.12 -19.72 4.24
N PRO A 115 -0.25 -20.57 4.82
CA PRO A 115 -0.05 -20.61 6.26
C PRO A 115 0.60 -19.32 6.76
N TYR A 116 0.17 -18.84 7.93
CA TYR A 116 0.85 -17.78 8.66
C TYR A 116 2.11 -18.33 9.33
N LEU A 117 3.23 -17.64 9.17
CA LEU A 117 4.49 -17.91 9.84
C LEU A 117 4.88 -16.66 10.63
N ARG A 118 5.31 -16.83 11.89
CA ARG A 118 5.68 -15.71 12.77
C ARG A 118 6.83 -14.87 12.19
N GLU A 119 7.74 -15.54 11.51
CA GLU A 119 8.90 -14.94 10.86
C GLU A 119 8.54 -13.91 9.79
N MET A 120 7.29 -13.91 9.30
CA MET A 120 6.80 -12.89 8.38
C MET A 120 6.84 -11.48 8.97
N LEU A 121 6.80 -11.34 10.30
CA LEU A 121 6.93 -10.07 11.00
C LEU A 121 8.37 -9.68 11.31
N ASP A 122 9.29 -10.61 11.18
CA ASP A 122 10.72 -10.40 11.40
C ASP A 122 11.49 -10.03 10.11
N PHE A 123 10.77 -9.61 9.07
CA PHE A 123 11.31 -9.31 7.73
C PHE A 123 12.50 -8.34 7.77
N HIS A 124 12.53 -7.39 8.70
CA HIS A 124 13.60 -6.43 8.90
C HIS A 124 14.93 -7.06 9.33
N ARG A 125 14.89 -8.28 9.87
CA ARG A 125 16.09 -9.07 10.21
C ARG A 125 16.70 -9.76 8.99
N HIS A 126 15.95 -9.82 7.87
CA HIS A 126 16.36 -10.41 6.61
C HIS A 126 16.27 -9.36 5.49
N PRO A 127 17.14 -8.32 5.51
CA PRO A 127 17.03 -7.19 4.62
C PRO A 127 17.14 -7.62 3.15
N VAL A 128 16.26 -7.10 2.34
CA VAL A 128 16.22 -7.35 0.90
C VAL A 128 16.79 -6.17 0.11
N ARG A 129 17.41 -6.46 -1.01
CA ARG A 129 17.83 -5.41 -1.95
C ARG A 129 16.65 -4.97 -2.79
N TYR A 130 16.44 -3.67 -2.86
CA TYR A 130 15.45 -3.06 -3.72
C TYR A 130 16.14 -2.21 -4.79
N ASN A 131 15.90 -2.53 -6.06
CA ASN A 131 16.59 -1.89 -7.19
C ASN A 131 18.14 -1.87 -7.04
N GLY A 132 18.72 -2.99 -6.61
CA GLY A 132 20.17 -3.15 -6.43
C GLY A 132 20.74 -2.47 -5.16
N ARG A 133 19.92 -1.82 -4.35
CA ARG A 133 20.35 -1.10 -3.13
C ARG A 133 20.08 -1.92 -1.88
N ASP A 134 21.02 -1.90 -0.94
CA ASP A 134 20.98 -2.74 0.27
C ASP A 134 20.12 -2.17 1.42
N GLY A 135 19.59 -0.97 1.26
CA GLY A 135 18.72 -0.36 2.28
C GLY A 135 19.39 0.12 3.56
N LYS A 136 20.73 0.11 3.64
CA LYS A 136 21.47 0.50 4.85
C LYS A 136 21.41 2.00 5.13
N GLN A 137 21.30 2.84 4.10
CA GLN A 137 21.27 4.29 4.24
C GLN A 137 19.87 4.84 3.97
N LYS A 138 19.39 5.68 4.88
CA LYS A 138 18.14 6.42 4.71
C LYS A 138 18.32 7.50 3.66
N GLY A 139 17.50 7.46 2.60
CA GLY A 139 17.43 8.54 1.62
C GLY A 139 16.51 9.67 2.07
N THR A 140 16.67 10.86 1.48
CA THR A 140 15.83 12.04 1.74
C THR A 140 14.42 11.88 1.18
N GLY A 141 14.26 11.04 0.15
CA GLY A 141 13.00 10.83 -0.56
C GLY A 141 12.69 11.89 -1.61
N VAL A 142 13.57 12.88 -1.79
CA VAL A 142 13.43 13.96 -2.77
C VAL A 142 14.29 13.66 -3.99
N GLY A 143 13.78 13.96 -5.19
CA GLY A 143 14.50 13.76 -6.44
C GLY A 143 14.90 12.31 -6.70
N GLY A 144 16.11 12.07 -7.18
CA GLY A 144 16.65 10.72 -7.48
C GLY A 144 16.91 9.84 -6.26
N ASP A 145 16.77 10.38 -5.04
CA ASP A 145 17.03 9.66 -3.79
C ASP A 145 15.81 8.88 -3.26
N HIS A 146 14.67 8.97 -3.97
CA HIS A 146 13.44 8.25 -3.60
C HIS A 146 13.61 6.73 -3.54
N GLN A 147 14.40 6.14 -4.42
CA GLN A 147 14.66 4.70 -4.42
C GLN A 147 15.50 4.27 -3.21
N ARG A 148 16.44 5.12 -2.75
CA ARG A 148 17.21 4.88 -1.53
C ARG A 148 16.31 4.90 -0.30
N LEU A 149 15.42 5.90 -0.19
CA LEU A 149 14.42 5.94 0.88
C LEU A 149 13.54 4.71 0.87
N ARG A 150 13.07 4.24 -0.31
CA ARG A 150 12.27 3.03 -0.43
C ARG A 150 13.02 1.78 0.02
N SER A 151 14.26 1.61 -0.43
CA SER A 151 15.10 0.50 -0.03
C SER A 151 15.33 0.46 1.48
N TRP A 152 15.51 1.63 2.09
CA TRP A 152 15.63 1.74 3.55
C TRP A 152 14.30 1.39 4.24
N GLN A 153 13.18 1.95 3.81
CA GLN A 153 11.86 1.77 4.45
C GLN A 153 11.42 0.31 4.54
N ILE A 154 11.60 -0.46 3.46
CA ILE A 154 11.16 -1.86 3.42
C ILE A 154 11.99 -2.78 4.33
N ASN A 155 13.10 -2.31 4.83
CA ASN A 155 14.00 -3.03 5.72
C ASN A 155 13.94 -2.52 7.18
N GLN A 156 12.98 -1.65 7.51
CA GLN A 156 12.77 -1.19 8.89
C GLN A 156 11.73 -2.05 9.60
N PRO A 157 11.82 -2.21 10.92
CA PRO A 157 10.73 -2.78 11.69
C PRO A 157 9.43 -1.97 11.50
N ILE A 158 8.31 -2.60 11.82
CA ILE A 158 7.02 -1.92 11.82
C ILE A 158 7.09 -0.74 12.79
N PHE A 159 6.66 0.43 12.34
CA PHE A 159 6.62 1.63 13.15
C PHE A 159 5.27 2.33 13.03
N ASP A 160 4.88 3.04 14.08
CA ASP A 160 3.67 3.86 14.06
C ASP A 160 3.95 5.20 13.36
N GLY A 161 3.33 5.38 12.21
CA GLY A 161 3.40 6.62 11.45
C GLY A 161 2.09 7.42 11.46
N ARG A 162 1.16 7.10 12.38
CA ARG A 162 -0.17 7.74 12.48
C ARG A 162 -0.08 9.15 13.06
N GLY A 163 -1.02 10.00 12.67
CA GLY A 163 -1.22 11.31 13.28
C GLY A 163 -0.20 12.38 12.90
N ARG A 164 0.71 12.10 11.97
CA ARG A 164 1.69 13.08 11.49
C ARG A 164 1.04 14.33 10.91
N TRP A 165 -0.13 14.16 10.31
CA TRP A 165 -0.90 15.25 9.73
C TRP A 165 -1.19 16.38 10.72
N LYS A 166 -1.29 16.09 12.03
CA LYS A 166 -1.55 17.09 13.09
C LYS A 166 -0.48 18.17 13.17
N HIS A 167 0.74 17.86 12.73
CA HIS A 167 1.90 18.76 12.76
C HIS A 167 2.41 19.16 11.37
N GLU A 168 1.97 18.45 10.31
CA GLU A 168 2.52 18.59 8.97
C GLU A 168 1.53 19.19 7.95
N LEU A 169 0.23 19.25 8.27
CA LEU A 169 -0.78 19.89 7.41
C LEU A 169 -1.28 21.19 8.00
N SER A 170 -1.67 22.13 7.14
CA SER A 170 -2.42 23.30 7.60
C SER A 170 -3.83 22.90 8.05
N THR A 171 -4.42 23.72 8.93
CA THR A 171 -5.77 23.49 9.45
C THR A 171 -6.81 23.40 8.34
N GLU A 172 -6.67 24.22 7.29
CA GLU A 172 -7.61 24.26 6.15
C GLU A 172 -7.56 22.95 5.36
N VAL A 173 -6.35 22.42 5.11
CA VAL A 173 -6.19 21.15 4.39
C VAL A 173 -6.71 19.99 5.23
N ALA A 174 -6.46 19.97 6.53
CA ALA A 174 -6.97 18.94 7.43
C ALA A 174 -8.52 19.00 7.51
N ALA A 175 -9.11 20.19 7.62
CA ALA A 175 -10.56 20.40 7.67
C ALA A 175 -11.28 19.94 6.38
N ALA A 176 -10.64 20.03 5.23
CA ALA A 176 -11.20 19.56 3.97
C ALA A 176 -11.56 18.06 4.01
N PHE A 177 -10.88 17.26 4.82
CA PHE A 177 -11.18 15.83 4.99
C PHE A 177 -12.45 15.54 5.81
N ASN A 178 -13.07 16.55 6.39
CA ASN A 178 -14.29 16.39 7.19
C ASN A 178 -15.58 16.69 6.40
N VAL A 179 -15.47 17.27 5.20
CA VAL A 179 -16.61 17.79 4.44
C VAL A 179 -16.72 17.17 3.04
N GLY A 180 -17.90 17.27 2.45
CA GLY A 180 -18.17 16.84 1.09
C GLY A 180 -17.87 15.36 0.83
N GLU A 181 -17.47 15.05 -0.40
CA GLU A 181 -17.12 13.70 -0.83
C GLU A 181 -15.92 13.14 -0.04
N LEU A 182 -14.93 14.00 0.23
CA LEU A 182 -13.74 13.62 0.96
C LEU A 182 -14.09 13.13 2.38
N GLY A 183 -14.94 13.89 3.09
CA GLY A 183 -15.43 13.49 4.42
C GLY A 183 -16.29 12.21 4.39
N SER A 184 -17.07 12.02 3.33
CA SER A 184 -17.84 10.79 3.15
C SER A 184 -16.95 9.57 2.98
N LEU A 185 -15.91 9.67 2.15
CA LEU A 185 -14.92 8.61 1.99
C LEU A 185 -14.15 8.32 3.28
N MET A 186 -13.76 9.37 4.03
CA MET A 186 -13.11 9.19 5.33
C MET A 186 -13.99 8.37 6.28
N ARG A 187 -15.25 8.75 6.45
CA ARG A 187 -16.20 8.03 7.32
C ARG A 187 -16.46 6.60 6.85
N GLN A 188 -16.56 6.36 5.53
CA GLN A 188 -16.75 5.01 4.98
C GLN A 188 -15.64 4.05 5.40
N PHE A 189 -14.41 4.53 5.55
CA PHE A 189 -13.27 3.73 6.01
C PHE A 189 -12.98 3.87 7.51
N GLY A 190 -13.89 4.47 8.28
CA GLY A 190 -13.78 4.58 9.73
C GLY A 190 -12.78 5.62 10.22
N TYR A 191 -12.56 6.68 9.44
CA TYR A 191 -11.78 7.86 9.84
C TYR A 191 -12.69 9.03 10.19
N SER A 192 -12.44 9.66 11.31
CA SER A 192 -13.13 10.85 11.83
C SER A 192 -12.19 12.05 11.93
#